data_51d2b23148a6cb6ead52b2e08006b5e3
#
_entry.id   51d2b23148a6cb6ead52b2e08006b5e3
#
_cell.length_a   1.000
_cell.length_b   1.000
_cell.length_c   1.000
_cell.angle_alpha   90.00
_cell.angle_beta   90.00
_cell.angle_gamma   90.00
#
_symmetry.space_group_name_H-M   'P 1'
#
loop_
_entity.id
_entity.type
_entity.pdbx_description
1 polymer ?
#
loop_
_entity_poly.entity_id
_entity_poly.type
_entity_poly.pdbx_seq_one_letter_code
_entity_poly.pdbx_strand_id
1 'polypeptide(L)'
;DAQFFSVWSDGTLDEPFAYANRQIDSLDAVIARNPDKMLKATSSAAIQAAVDQHKLAALIGVEGGHHIEHSLEKLDSLYDRGVRYMTLTWNNSTDWATSATDEWDLEGQRNSEGENGLTEFGVAVVHKMNSLGMLIDISHVGVNTFWDVMYETTKPVIASHSSVMALHTHPRNLN
;
A
#
# COMPACT_ATOMS: atom_id res chain seq x y z
N ASP A 1 15.07 0.90 -16.37
CA ASP A 1 14.81 0.73 -14.94
C ASP A 1 13.34 0.96 -14.63
N ALA A 2 12.82 0.31 -13.58
CA ALA A 2 11.48 0.54 -13.07
C ALA A 2 11.58 0.97 -11.60
N GLN A 3 10.84 2.01 -11.21
CA GLN A 3 10.87 2.58 -9.88
C GLN A 3 9.45 2.83 -9.37
N PHE A 4 9.14 2.34 -8.18
CA PHE A 4 7.95 2.77 -7.45
C PHE A 4 8.21 4.11 -6.76
N PHE A 5 7.27 5.02 -6.92
CA PHE A 5 7.17 6.27 -6.18
C PHE A 5 6.06 6.09 -5.15
N SER A 6 6.43 6.06 -3.88
CA SER A 6 5.48 5.86 -2.81
C SER A 6 4.84 7.20 -2.43
N VAL A 7 3.52 7.22 -2.44
CA VAL A 7 2.72 8.27 -1.81
C VAL A 7 2.60 7.89 -0.34
N TRP A 8 3.05 8.75 0.54
CA TRP A 8 3.13 8.45 1.97
C TRP A 8 2.78 9.66 2.84
N SER A 9 2.17 9.37 3.98
CA SER A 9 2.04 10.27 5.13
C SER A 9 2.04 9.44 6.42
N ASP A 10 2.29 10.09 7.55
CA ASP A 10 2.27 9.44 8.87
C ASP A 10 0.86 9.06 9.38
N GLY A 11 -0.16 9.23 8.57
CA GLY A 11 -1.55 8.90 8.90
C GLY A 11 -2.23 9.90 9.84
N THR A 12 -1.59 11.02 10.19
CA THR A 12 -2.13 12.05 11.10
C THR A 12 -2.76 13.23 10.37
N LEU A 13 -2.79 13.20 9.04
CA LEU A 13 -3.34 14.29 8.23
C LEU A 13 -4.87 14.31 8.29
N ASP A 14 -5.45 15.51 8.36
CA ASP A 14 -6.91 15.71 8.29
C ASP A 14 -7.50 15.31 6.92
N GLU A 15 -6.72 15.44 5.85
CA GLU A 15 -7.13 15.16 4.46
C GLU A 15 -6.11 14.29 3.71
N PRO A 16 -5.91 13.01 4.12
CA PRO A 16 -4.87 12.16 3.54
C PRO A 16 -5.13 11.83 2.06
N PHE A 17 -6.38 11.71 1.62
CA PHE A 17 -6.72 11.50 0.21
C PHE A 17 -6.32 12.70 -0.66
N ALA A 18 -6.65 13.92 -0.22
CA ALA A 18 -6.26 15.15 -0.94
C ALA A 18 -4.74 15.29 -0.99
N TYR A 19 -4.05 14.93 0.10
CA TYR A 19 -2.60 14.94 0.15
C TYR A 19 -1.98 13.94 -0.84
N ALA A 20 -2.50 12.71 -0.90
CA ALA A 20 -2.07 11.72 -1.87
C ALA A 20 -2.20 12.22 -3.31
N ASN A 21 -3.34 12.84 -3.64
CA ASN A 21 -3.56 13.43 -4.96
C ASN A 21 -2.53 14.51 -5.30
N ARG A 22 -2.17 15.39 -4.35
CA ARG A 22 -1.13 16.42 -4.59
C ARG A 22 0.27 15.79 -4.84
N GLN A 23 0.60 14.69 -4.17
CA GLN A 23 1.86 13.97 -4.43
C GLN A 23 1.86 13.35 -5.83
N ILE A 24 0.75 12.73 -6.24
CA ILE A 24 0.59 12.18 -7.59
C ILE A 24 0.68 13.29 -8.65
N ASP A 25 0.03 14.45 -8.43
CA ASP A 25 0.13 15.62 -9.32
C ASP A 25 1.58 16.08 -9.47
N SER A 26 2.34 16.07 -8.39
CA SER A 26 3.75 16.44 -8.39
C SER A 26 4.58 15.47 -9.24
N LEU A 27 4.35 14.17 -9.11
CA LEU A 27 5.01 13.15 -9.94
C LEU A 27 4.61 13.29 -11.41
N ASP A 28 3.32 13.45 -11.70
CA ASP A 28 2.81 13.65 -13.07
C ASP A 28 3.46 14.89 -13.72
N ALA A 29 3.63 15.97 -12.96
CA ALA A 29 4.34 17.16 -13.44
C ALA A 29 5.84 16.92 -13.69
N VAL A 30 6.50 16.06 -12.88
CA VAL A 30 7.90 15.67 -13.13
C VAL A 30 8.01 14.84 -14.40
N ILE A 31 7.14 13.85 -14.60
CA ILE A 31 7.11 13.02 -15.81
C ILE A 31 6.87 13.88 -17.05
N ALA A 32 5.90 14.81 -16.98
CA ALA A 32 5.57 15.70 -18.09
C ALA A 32 6.72 16.64 -18.51
N ARG A 33 7.59 17.02 -17.55
CA ARG A 33 8.79 17.82 -17.84
C ARG A 33 9.97 17.01 -18.35
N ASN A 34 9.93 15.67 -18.23
CA ASN A 34 11.02 14.76 -18.60
C ASN A 34 10.52 13.61 -19.50
N PRO A 35 9.77 13.88 -20.59
CA PRO A 35 9.15 12.82 -21.39
C PRO A 35 10.17 11.97 -22.16
N ASP A 36 11.38 12.45 -22.32
CA ASP A 36 12.53 11.74 -22.88
C ASP A 36 13.19 10.76 -21.89
N LYS A 37 12.97 10.92 -20.58
CA LYS A 37 13.64 10.14 -19.52
C LYS A 37 12.69 9.25 -18.73
N MET A 38 11.41 9.59 -18.66
CA MET A 38 10.44 8.91 -17.78
C MET A 38 9.14 8.61 -18.52
N LEU A 39 8.49 7.51 -18.11
CA LEU A 39 7.17 7.11 -18.57
C LEU A 39 6.37 6.61 -17.36
N LYS A 40 5.16 7.10 -17.18
CA LYS A 40 4.23 6.56 -16.16
C LYS A 40 3.82 5.16 -16.59
N ALA A 41 4.07 4.17 -15.74
CA ALA A 41 3.77 2.78 -16.02
C ALA A 41 2.65 2.27 -15.09
N THR A 42 1.57 1.77 -15.68
CA THR A 42 0.41 1.23 -14.97
C THR A 42 0.13 -0.23 -15.31
N SER A 43 1.02 -0.85 -16.09
CA SER A 43 0.92 -2.26 -16.51
C SER A 43 2.32 -2.80 -16.85
N SER A 44 2.45 -4.13 -16.91
CA SER A 44 3.69 -4.78 -17.35
C SER A 44 4.08 -4.38 -18.77
N ALA A 45 3.10 -4.22 -19.66
CA ALA A 45 3.36 -3.74 -21.02
C ALA A 45 3.92 -2.30 -21.04
N ALA A 46 3.42 -1.41 -20.15
CA ALA A 46 3.94 -0.05 -20.02
C ALA A 46 5.37 -0.03 -19.43
N ILE A 47 5.68 -0.94 -18.50
CA ILE A 47 7.04 -1.12 -17.98
C ILE A 47 7.96 -1.55 -19.12
N GLN A 48 7.58 -2.56 -19.90
CA GLN A 48 8.39 -3.04 -21.02
C GLN A 48 8.59 -1.93 -22.07
N ALA A 49 7.55 -1.17 -22.40
CA ALA A 49 7.67 -0.05 -23.33
C ALA A 49 8.63 1.05 -22.85
N ALA A 50 8.71 1.30 -21.54
CA ALA A 50 9.69 2.22 -20.96
C ALA A 50 11.11 1.66 -21.11
N VAL A 51 11.31 0.37 -20.80
CA VAL A 51 12.61 -0.31 -20.94
C VAL A 51 13.09 -0.27 -22.41
N ASP A 52 12.23 -0.60 -23.37
CA ASP A 52 12.54 -0.59 -24.79
C ASP A 52 12.93 0.81 -25.30
N GLN A 53 12.40 1.85 -24.68
CA GLN A 53 12.72 3.26 -24.97
C GLN A 53 13.88 3.80 -24.13
N HIS A 54 14.54 2.98 -23.30
CA HIS A 54 15.58 3.41 -22.36
C HIS A 54 15.13 4.51 -21.40
N LYS A 55 13.87 4.47 -20.97
CA LYS A 55 13.27 5.40 -19.99
C LYS A 55 13.07 4.73 -18.64
N LEU A 56 12.98 5.54 -17.61
CA LEU A 56 12.53 5.09 -16.30
C LEU A 56 11.01 4.83 -16.32
N ALA A 57 10.61 3.62 -15.98
CA ALA A 57 9.20 3.30 -15.75
C ALA A 57 8.81 3.77 -14.34
N ALA A 58 8.02 4.83 -14.25
CA ALA A 58 7.52 5.36 -12.98
C ALA A 58 6.20 4.68 -12.61
N LEU A 59 6.22 3.92 -11.51
CA LEU A 59 5.04 3.28 -10.92
C LEU A 59 4.63 4.02 -9.66
N ILE A 60 3.36 3.99 -9.30
CA ILE A 60 2.83 4.65 -8.10
C ILE A 60 2.33 3.59 -7.12
N GLY A 61 2.81 3.69 -5.88
CA GLY A 61 2.28 2.98 -4.74
C GLY A 61 1.73 3.94 -3.68
N VAL A 62 0.85 3.47 -2.83
CA VAL A 62 0.35 4.20 -1.66
C VAL A 62 0.72 3.44 -0.42
N GLU A 63 1.47 4.08 0.48
CA GLU A 63 1.86 3.50 1.76
C GLU A 63 0.95 4.02 2.86
N GLY A 64 0.06 3.15 3.29
CA GLY A 64 -0.96 3.41 4.32
C GLY A 64 -2.37 3.59 3.76
N GLY A 65 -3.27 2.70 4.17
CA GLY A 65 -4.69 2.72 3.80
C GLY A 65 -5.48 3.93 4.31
N HIS A 66 -4.87 4.78 5.15
CA HIS A 66 -5.43 6.05 5.60
C HIS A 66 -5.87 6.94 4.42
N HIS A 67 -5.17 6.83 3.29
CA HIS A 67 -5.41 7.66 2.10
C HIS A 67 -6.74 7.38 1.39
N ILE A 68 -7.43 6.29 1.71
CA ILE A 68 -8.78 6.05 1.18
C ILE A 68 -9.89 6.61 2.08
N GLU A 69 -9.59 7.08 3.31
CA GLU A 69 -10.53 7.71 4.24
C GLU A 69 -11.86 6.92 4.35
N HIS A 70 -11.77 5.59 4.54
CA HIS A 70 -12.92 4.67 4.65
C HIS A 70 -13.87 4.71 3.43
N SER A 71 -13.34 4.88 2.20
CA SER A 71 -14.14 4.94 0.97
C SER A 71 -13.55 4.09 -0.15
N LEU A 72 -14.35 3.15 -0.66
CA LEU A 72 -13.97 2.35 -1.83
C LEU A 72 -13.94 3.18 -3.12
N GLU A 73 -14.72 4.26 -3.21
CA GLU A 73 -14.69 5.20 -4.34
C GLU A 73 -13.36 5.96 -4.39
N LYS A 74 -12.78 6.28 -3.22
CA LYS A 74 -11.43 6.88 -3.16
C LYS A 74 -10.36 5.88 -3.58
N LEU A 75 -10.52 4.61 -3.26
CA LEU A 75 -9.64 3.54 -3.76
C LEU A 75 -9.71 3.43 -5.29
N ASP A 76 -10.92 3.44 -5.88
CA ASP A 76 -11.11 3.50 -7.33
C ASP A 76 -10.39 4.72 -7.94
N SER A 77 -10.59 5.88 -7.34
CA SER A 77 -9.95 7.12 -7.81
C SER A 77 -8.43 7.03 -7.79
N LEU A 78 -7.82 6.47 -6.74
CA LEU A 78 -6.37 6.27 -6.68
C LEU A 78 -5.90 5.30 -7.78
N TYR A 79 -6.64 4.22 -8.03
CA TYR A 79 -6.33 3.29 -9.10
C TYR A 79 -6.39 3.96 -10.48
N ASP A 80 -7.42 4.76 -10.74
CA ASP A 80 -7.58 5.53 -11.98
C ASP A 80 -6.44 6.55 -12.16
N ARG A 81 -5.91 7.09 -11.04
CA ARG A 81 -4.72 7.95 -11.02
C ARG A 81 -3.41 7.21 -11.30
N GLY A 82 -3.45 5.88 -11.39
CA GLY A 82 -2.31 5.03 -11.72
C GLY A 82 -1.65 4.34 -10.54
N VAL A 83 -2.22 4.37 -9.35
CA VAL A 83 -1.74 3.58 -8.20
C VAL A 83 -1.89 2.09 -8.53
N ARG A 84 -0.86 1.28 -8.24
CA ARG A 84 -0.86 -0.16 -8.54
C ARG A 84 -0.56 -1.04 -7.34
N TYR A 85 -0.17 -0.47 -6.20
CA TYR A 85 -0.23 -1.17 -4.91
C TYR A 85 -0.66 -0.22 -3.80
N MET A 86 -1.21 -0.78 -2.71
CA MET A 86 -1.46 -0.07 -1.48
C MET A 86 -1.08 -0.94 -0.28
N THR A 87 -0.30 -0.37 0.64
CA THR A 87 -0.06 -0.93 1.97
C THR A 87 -1.26 -0.62 2.85
N LEU A 88 -1.82 -1.64 3.54
CA LEU A 88 -3.11 -1.49 4.23
C LEU A 88 -3.04 -0.60 5.48
N THR A 89 -1.88 -0.59 6.14
CA THR A 89 -1.59 0.23 7.33
C THR A 89 -0.27 0.97 7.15
N TRP A 90 0.09 1.79 8.11
CA TRP A 90 1.48 2.22 8.31
C TRP A 90 1.95 1.72 9.69
N ASN A 91 2.75 2.49 10.44
CA ASN A 91 3.10 2.15 11.82
C ASN A 91 1.87 2.19 12.76
N ASN A 92 0.89 3.00 12.41
CA ASN A 92 -0.43 3.07 13.04
C ASN A 92 -1.48 2.33 12.21
N SER A 93 -2.47 1.79 12.89
CA SER A 93 -3.64 1.15 12.31
C SER A 93 -4.51 2.15 11.55
N THR A 94 -5.25 1.64 10.57
CA THR A 94 -6.46 2.30 10.09
C THR A 94 -7.64 1.89 10.97
N ASP A 95 -8.80 2.50 10.77
CA ASP A 95 -10.05 2.08 11.43
C ASP A 95 -10.58 0.73 10.92
N TRP A 96 -9.93 0.11 9.94
CA TRP A 96 -10.35 -1.14 9.30
C TRP A 96 -9.26 -2.21 9.16
N ALA A 97 -8.01 -1.91 9.54
CA ALA A 97 -6.88 -2.86 9.52
C ALA A 97 -5.88 -2.54 10.64
N THR A 98 -5.47 -3.56 11.40
CA THR A 98 -4.52 -3.41 12.52
C THR A 98 -3.09 -3.46 12.02
N SER A 99 -2.26 -2.50 12.45
CA SER A 99 -0.83 -2.46 12.16
C SER A 99 -0.03 -3.40 13.08
N ALA A 100 1.18 -3.75 12.64
CA ALA A 100 2.11 -4.53 13.45
C ALA A 100 2.53 -3.83 14.75
N THR A 101 2.60 -2.50 14.74
CA THR A 101 3.00 -1.72 15.92
C THR A 101 1.87 -1.67 16.95
N ASP A 102 0.63 -1.45 16.51
CA ASP A 102 -0.52 -1.36 17.41
C ASP A 102 -1.01 -2.74 17.90
N GLU A 103 -0.59 -3.82 17.25
CA GLU A 103 -0.89 -5.18 17.71
C GLU A 103 -0.10 -5.56 18.98
N TRP A 104 0.93 -4.79 19.35
CA TRP A 104 1.79 -5.05 20.50
C TRP A 104 1.69 -3.90 21.53
N ASP A 105 1.60 -4.25 22.81
CA ASP A 105 1.62 -3.27 23.89
C ASP A 105 3.05 -2.76 24.20
N LEU A 106 3.13 -1.79 25.11
CA LEU A 106 4.40 -1.20 25.53
C LEU A 106 5.32 -2.18 26.29
N GLU A 107 4.76 -3.25 26.85
CA GLU A 107 5.47 -4.33 27.54
C GLU A 107 5.97 -5.41 26.56
N GLY A 108 5.69 -5.26 25.26
CA GLY A 108 6.08 -6.21 24.24
C GLY A 108 5.21 -7.48 24.24
N GLN A 109 4.00 -7.40 24.75
CA GLN A 109 2.99 -8.44 24.67
C GLN A 109 2.02 -8.12 23.54
N ARG A 110 1.54 -9.16 22.88
CA ARG A 110 0.55 -9.01 21.85
C ARG A 110 -0.80 -8.65 22.48
N ASN A 111 -1.40 -7.55 22.06
CA ASN A 111 -2.73 -7.17 22.51
C ASN A 111 -3.72 -8.30 22.22
N SER A 112 -4.26 -8.89 23.28
CA SER A 112 -5.28 -9.94 23.19
C SER A 112 -6.71 -9.37 23.26
N GLU A 113 -6.84 -8.12 23.64
CA GLU A 113 -8.11 -7.44 23.82
C GLU A 113 -8.38 -6.52 22.61
N GLY A 114 -9.27 -6.97 21.76
CA GLY A 114 -9.76 -6.20 20.62
C GLY A 114 -9.80 -7.04 19.36
N GLU A 115 -10.61 -6.62 18.45
CA GLU A 115 -10.70 -7.17 17.10
C GLU A 115 -9.48 -6.72 16.30
N ASN A 116 -8.33 -7.37 16.55
CA ASN A 116 -7.13 -7.17 15.75
C ASN A 116 -7.33 -7.89 14.41
N GLY A 117 -7.01 -7.23 13.31
CA GLY A 117 -7.16 -7.78 11.97
C GLY A 117 -7.93 -6.85 11.06
N LEU A 118 -8.62 -7.43 10.06
CA LEU A 118 -9.50 -6.69 9.15
C LEU A 118 -10.92 -6.59 9.72
N THR A 119 -11.51 -5.41 9.60
CA THR A 119 -12.97 -5.27 9.75
C THR A 119 -13.70 -5.72 8.47
N GLU A 120 -15.03 -5.74 8.48
CA GLU A 120 -15.83 -6.01 7.27
C GLU A 120 -15.46 -5.05 6.12
N PHE A 121 -15.18 -3.78 6.43
CA PHE A 121 -14.71 -2.83 5.43
C PHE A 121 -13.30 -3.18 4.93
N GLY A 122 -12.40 -3.62 5.80
CA GLY A 122 -11.06 -4.10 5.41
C GLY A 122 -11.13 -5.28 4.45
N VAL A 123 -12.03 -6.24 4.69
CA VAL A 123 -12.32 -7.34 3.76
C VAL A 123 -12.82 -6.81 2.41
N ALA A 124 -13.74 -5.84 2.42
CA ALA A 124 -14.23 -5.21 1.19
C ALA A 124 -13.10 -4.50 0.42
N VAL A 125 -12.14 -3.87 1.12
CA VAL A 125 -10.94 -3.28 0.50
C VAL A 125 -10.09 -4.35 -0.18
N VAL A 126 -9.82 -5.48 0.47
CA VAL A 126 -9.06 -6.61 -0.11
C VAL A 126 -9.73 -7.12 -1.39
N HIS A 127 -11.04 -7.37 -1.34
CA HIS A 127 -11.81 -7.83 -2.51
C HIS A 127 -11.80 -6.78 -3.63
N LYS A 128 -11.93 -5.51 -3.29
CA LYS A 128 -11.89 -4.40 -4.25
C LYS A 128 -10.53 -4.30 -4.93
N MET A 129 -9.43 -4.35 -4.17
CA MET A 129 -8.07 -4.36 -4.73
C MET A 129 -7.85 -5.54 -5.66
N ASN A 130 -8.32 -6.74 -5.29
CA ASN A 130 -8.26 -7.92 -6.16
C ASN A 130 -9.03 -7.70 -7.48
N SER A 131 -10.23 -7.11 -7.42
CA SER A 131 -11.05 -6.84 -8.60
C SER A 131 -10.42 -5.82 -9.55
N LEU A 132 -9.74 -4.82 -9.02
CA LEU A 132 -9.00 -3.80 -9.76
C LEU A 132 -7.68 -4.35 -10.34
N GLY A 133 -7.14 -5.45 -9.81
CA GLY A 133 -5.78 -5.88 -10.10
C GLY A 133 -4.72 -5.01 -9.43
N MET A 134 -5.08 -4.34 -8.32
CA MET A 134 -4.15 -3.61 -7.47
C MET A 134 -3.47 -4.59 -6.51
N LEU A 135 -2.15 -4.53 -6.38
CA LEU A 135 -1.39 -5.37 -5.47
C LEU A 135 -1.65 -4.95 -4.01
N ILE A 136 -1.91 -5.92 -3.16
CA ILE A 136 -2.01 -5.72 -1.72
C ILE A 136 -0.60 -5.85 -1.14
N ASP A 137 -0.13 -4.80 -0.47
CA ASP A 137 1.14 -4.82 0.24
C ASP A 137 0.89 -5.09 1.74
N ILE A 138 1.47 -6.17 2.22
CA ILE A 138 1.37 -6.64 3.61
C ILE A 138 2.52 -6.14 4.50
N SER A 139 3.35 -5.21 4.02
CA SER A 139 4.27 -4.50 4.90
C SER A 139 3.48 -3.72 5.95
N HIS A 140 4.00 -3.55 7.15
CA HIS A 140 3.36 -2.86 8.28
C HIS A 140 2.17 -3.54 8.95
N VAL A 141 1.50 -4.50 8.33
CA VAL A 141 0.30 -5.10 8.90
C VAL A 141 0.62 -6.00 10.11
N GLY A 142 -0.29 -6.06 11.07
CA GLY A 142 -0.26 -7.00 12.18
C GLY A 142 -0.46 -8.44 11.72
N VAL A 143 -0.16 -9.40 12.60
CA VAL A 143 -0.23 -10.83 12.27
C VAL A 143 -1.66 -11.27 11.94
N ASN A 144 -2.66 -10.75 12.66
CA ASN A 144 -4.05 -11.06 12.36
C ASN A 144 -4.47 -10.47 11.00
N THR A 145 -4.16 -9.20 10.73
CA THR A 145 -4.40 -8.58 9.43
C THR A 145 -3.72 -9.36 8.29
N PHE A 146 -2.48 -9.83 8.51
CA PHE A 146 -1.80 -10.69 7.54
C PHE A 146 -2.62 -11.94 7.22
N TRP A 147 -3.06 -12.68 8.23
CA TRP A 147 -3.82 -13.92 8.02
C TRP A 147 -5.18 -13.66 7.42
N ASP A 148 -5.89 -12.60 7.83
CA ASP A 148 -7.17 -12.20 7.23
C ASP A 148 -6.99 -11.88 5.74
N VAL A 149 -5.95 -11.13 5.36
CA VAL A 149 -5.62 -10.90 3.95
C VAL A 149 -5.37 -12.20 3.22
N MET A 150 -4.61 -13.14 3.81
CA MET A 150 -4.30 -14.42 3.17
C MET A 150 -5.52 -15.31 3.00
N TYR A 151 -6.53 -15.20 3.86
CA TYR A 151 -7.81 -15.92 3.71
C TYR A 151 -8.71 -15.29 2.65
N GLU A 152 -8.72 -13.96 2.55
CA GLU A 152 -9.65 -13.22 1.71
C GLU A 152 -9.13 -12.96 0.30
N THR A 153 -7.80 -12.90 0.11
CA THR A 153 -7.23 -12.58 -1.19
C THR A 153 -7.31 -13.76 -2.17
N THR A 154 -7.61 -13.45 -3.41
CA THR A 154 -7.56 -14.41 -4.54
C THR A 154 -6.37 -14.15 -5.47
N LYS A 155 -5.54 -13.17 -5.15
CA LYS A 155 -4.38 -12.75 -5.95
C LYS A 155 -3.11 -12.74 -5.11
N PRO A 156 -1.93 -12.82 -5.74
CA PRO A 156 -0.67 -12.67 -5.02
C PRO A 156 -0.60 -11.33 -4.29
N VAL A 157 -0.02 -11.35 -3.09
CA VAL A 157 0.33 -10.16 -2.30
C VAL A 157 1.82 -9.85 -2.42
N ILE A 158 2.23 -8.67 -2.01
CA ILE A 158 3.64 -8.28 -1.91
C ILE A 158 3.96 -7.86 -0.47
N ALA A 159 5.22 -8.00 -0.09
CA ALA A 159 5.82 -7.35 1.07
C ALA A 159 6.90 -6.41 0.55
N SER A 160 6.56 -5.15 0.34
CA SER A 160 7.45 -4.19 -0.32
C SER A 160 8.71 -3.90 0.49
N HIS A 161 8.62 -3.92 1.83
CA HIS A 161 9.71 -3.63 2.75
C HIS A 161 9.50 -4.28 4.13
N SER A 162 9.66 -5.59 4.19
CA SER A 162 9.69 -6.38 5.43
C SER A 162 10.96 -7.22 5.45
N SER A 163 11.38 -7.65 6.64
CA SER A 163 12.47 -8.61 6.82
C SER A 163 11.92 -9.93 7.36
N VAL A 164 12.80 -10.82 7.79
CA VAL A 164 12.47 -12.17 8.27
C VAL A 164 12.66 -12.25 9.79
N MET A 165 11.63 -12.68 10.52
CA MET A 165 11.65 -12.82 11.98
C MET A 165 12.79 -13.73 12.47
N ALA A 166 13.09 -14.79 11.72
CA ALA A 166 14.16 -15.72 12.07
C ALA A 166 15.57 -15.10 12.05
N LEU A 167 15.78 -13.99 11.35
CA LEU A 167 17.05 -13.26 11.30
C LEU A 167 17.11 -12.15 12.33
N HIS A 168 16.00 -11.49 12.61
CA HIS A 168 15.90 -10.42 13.59
C HIS A 168 14.47 -10.31 14.12
N THR A 169 14.34 -10.41 15.44
CA THR A 169 13.03 -10.28 16.11
C THR A 169 12.57 -8.83 16.07
N HIS A 170 11.52 -8.57 15.30
CA HIS A 170 10.88 -7.27 15.20
C HIS A 170 9.41 -7.45 14.79
N PRO A 171 8.43 -6.72 15.36
CA PRO A 171 7.00 -6.89 15.05
C PRO A 171 6.67 -6.78 13.55
N ARG A 172 7.45 -6.00 12.81
CA ARG A 172 7.31 -5.78 11.37
C ARG A 172 7.87 -6.89 10.47
N ASN A 173 8.56 -7.89 11.04
CA ASN A 173 9.17 -8.96 10.27
C ASN A 173 8.19 -10.12 10.06
N LEU A 174 8.26 -10.73 8.88
CA LEU A 174 7.45 -11.88 8.53
C LEU A 174 8.00 -13.18 9.16
N ASN A 175 7.09 -14.04 9.62
CA ASN A 175 7.38 -15.37 10.18
C ASN A 175 7.67 -16.40 9.08
#